data_0e6cf4b304deb28246714bb189ca7e2a
#
_entry.id   0e6cf4b304deb28246714bb189ca7e2a
#
_cell.length_a   1.000
_cell.length_b   1.000
_cell.length_c   1.000
_cell.angle_alpha   90.00
_cell.angle_beta   90.00
_cell.angle_gamma   90.00
#
_symmetry.space_group_name_H-M   'P 1'
#
loop_
_entity.id
_entity.type
_entity.pdbx_description
1 polymer ?
#
loop_
_entity_poly.entity_id
_entity_poly.type
_entity_poly.pdbx_seq_one_letter_code
_entity_poly.pdbx_strand_id
1 'polypeptide(L)'
;DYSEISIEVDAKDREDLQIWSCLTQKEELELVARSIRQKLHQDSELSYKNFRILLGDVESYKLSLQTIFNQYQIPFYLGKSESMAHHPLTQFVESIGRLKRYNFRQEDLINLLRTGLYTDLSQEEIDSFEQYLRYLGIDGLSNFKQEFTKSHHGKFDLEKLNELRLRIITPLENLLGSRKQKAENILAKWNNFLKEAHLTKQLQEVWKAFCHVMEQFATVFEGSQVILDDFLALLHSGMSLSNYRTIPATVDTVLVQSYDLISPLTSDYIYALGLSQNNLPKITQNNSLLSDEERETLNQVTQE
;
A
#
# COMPACT_ATOMS: atom_id res chain seq x y z
N ASP A 1 30.54 2.07 14.54
CA ASP A 1 30.61 2.01 16.00
C ASP A 1 29.25 1.59 16.53
N TYR A 2 29.08 0.28 16.76
CA TYR A 2 27.98 -0.20 17.59
C TYR A 2 28.41 -0.01 19.05
N SER A 3 28.01 1.09 19.67
CA SER A 3 28.11 1.22 21.11
C SER A 3 27.17 0.18 21.73
N GLU A 4 27.70 -0.75 22.50
CA GLU A 4 26.89 -1.61 23.37
C GLU A 4 26.06 -0.71 24.30
N ILE A 5 24.77 -0.60 23.99
CA ILE A 5 23.80 0.06 24.86
C ILE A 5 23.48 -0.98 25.94
N SER A 6 24.12 -0.90 27.08
CA SER A 6 23.70 -1.67 28.26
C SER A 6 22.40 -1.05 28.78
N ILE A 7 21.28 -1.71 28.55
CA ILE A 7 20.01 -1.36 29.16
C ILE A 7 20.01 -1.91 30.59
N GLU A 8 20.10 -1.05 31.58
CA GLU A 8 19.84 -1.44 32.97
C GLU A 8 18.33 -1.66 33.13
N VAL A 9 17.94 -2.93 33.28
CA VAL A 9 16.54 -3.30 33.56
C VAL A 9 16.26 -3.09 35.02
N ASP A 10 15.34 -2.19 35.37
CA ASP A 10 14.95 -1.94 36.76
C ASP A 10 14.29 -3.22 37.37
N ALA A 11 14.44 -3.41 38.65
CA ALA A 11 13.83 -4.54 39.35
C ALA A 11 12.30 -4.56 39.20
N LYS A 12 11.70 -3.39 39.11
CA LYS A 12 10.26 -3.20 38.88
C LYS A 12 9.79 -3.73 37.53
N ASP A 13 10.60 -3.59 36.47
CA ASP A 13 10.28 -4.09 35.13
C ASP A 13 10.24 -5.62 35.07
N ARG A 14 10.92 -6.29 35.99
CA ARG A 14 10.90 -7.77 36.09
C ARG A 14 9.64 -8.30 36.75
N GLU A 15 9.00 -7.55 37.64
CA GLU A 15 7.74 -7.94 38.28
C GLU A 15 6.57 -7.93 37.33
N ASP A 16 6.63 -7.08 36.29
CA ASP A 16 5.60 -6.96 35.26
C ASP A 16 5.79 -7.96 34.11
N LEU A 17 6.92 -8.67 34.05
CA LEU A 17 7.22 -9.67 33.03
C LEU A 17 6.70 -11.05 33.41
N GLN A 18 5.83 -11.62 32.57
CA GLN A 18 5.36 -13.00 32.72
C GLN A 18 5.80 -13.85 31.52
N ILE A 19 6.37 -15.01 31.77
CA ILE A 19 6.80 -15.95 30.73
C ILE A 19 5.92 -17.19 30.79
N TRP A 20 5.28 -17.52 29.67
CA TRP A 20 4.44 -18.69 29.52
C TRP A 20 5.08 -19.70 28.57
N SER A 21 5.00 -21.00 28.92
CA SER A 21 5.44 -22.08 28.05
C SER A 21 4.22 -22.81 27.51
N CYS A 22 4.09 -22.88 26.18
CA CYS A 22 2.99 -23.52 25.48
C CYS A 22 3.52 -24.58 24.51
N LEU A 23 2.73 -25.63 24.26
CA LEU A 23 3.11 -26.70 23.35
C LEU A 23 2.79 -26.37 21.88
N THR A 24 1.82 -25.49 21.63
CA THR A 24 1.35 -25.16 20.28
C THR A 24 1.01 -23.69 20.17
N GLN A 25 1.06 -23.14 18.94
CA GLN A 25 0.59 -21.78 18.62
C GLN A 25 -0.88 -21.54 19.00
N LYS A 26 -1.69 -22.58 18.89
CA LYS A 26 -3.09 -22.52 19.29
C LYS A 26 -3.24 -22.28 20.79
N GLU A 27 -2.48 -23.01 21.59
CA GLU A 27 -2.48 -22.87 23.05
C GLU A 27 -1.98 -21.48 23.49
N GLU A 28 -0.93 -20.96 22.85
CA GLU A 28 -0.45 -19.58 23.08
C GLU A 28 -1.57 -18.56 22.87
N LEU A 29 -2.27 -18.65 21.73
CA LEU A 29 -3.35 -17.73 21.38
C LEU A 29 -4.55 -17.87 22.34
N GLU A 30 -4.89 -19.09 22.76
CA GLU A 30 -5.96 -19.31 23.74
C GLU A 30 -5.61 -18.72 25.11
N LEU A 31 -4.37 -18.84 25.56
CA LEU A 31 -3.92 -18.23 26.80
C LEU A 31 -4.01 -16.70 26.74
N VAL A 32 -3.53 -16.11 25.63
CA VAL A 32 -3.64 -14.66 25.41
C VAL A 32 -5.09 -14.21 25.39
N ALA A 33 -5.95 -14.91 24.65
CA ALA A 33 -7.37 -14.58 24.57
C ALA A 33 -8.06 -14.61 25.95
N ARG A 34 -7.77 -15.64 26.77
CA ARG A 34 -8.27 -15.73 28.15
C ARG A 34 -7.74 -14.60 29.03
N SER A 35 -6.44 -14.29 28.93
CA SER A 35 -5.82 -13.21 29.70
C SER A 35 -6.43 -11.86 29.35
N ILE A 36 -6.64 -11.55 28.06
CA ILE A 36 -7.31 -10.30 27.62
C ILE A 36 -8.72 -10.22 28.21
N ARG A 37 -9.52 -11.30 28.07
CA ARG A 37 -10.90 -11.33 28.61
C ARG A 37 -10.93 -11.20 30.13
N GLN A 38 -10.01 -11.81 30.83
CA GLN A 38 -9.90 -11.72 32.29
C GLN A 38 -9.57 -10.29 32.73
N LYS A 39 -8.58 -9.64 32.10
CA LYS A 39 -8.18 -8.26 32.42
C LYS A 39 -9.30 -7.25 32.13
N LEU A 40 -9.99 -7.38 31.01
CA LEU A 40 -11.17 -6.57 30.68
C LEU A 40 -12.33 -6.77 31.66
N HIS A 41 -12.44 -7.97 32.27
CA HIS A 41 -13.45 -8.22 33.28
C HIS A 41 -13.07 -7.64 34.66
N GLN A 42 -11.77 -7.60 34.97
CA GLN A 42 -11.26 -7.09 36.24
C GLN A 42 -11.20 -5.54 36.29
N ASP A 43 -10.98 -4.92 35.15
CA ASP A 43 -10.84 -3.47 35.05
C ASP A 43 -11.77 -2.93 33.92
N SER A 44 -12.76 -2.16 34.31
CA SER A 44 -13.77 -1.57 33.42
C SER A 44 -13.25 -0.40 32.58
N GLU A 45 -12.10 0.18 32.93
CA GLU A 45 -11.47 1.25 32.16
C GLU A 45 -10.67 0.73 30.98
N LEU A 46 -10.30 -0.56 30.99
CA LEU A 46 -9.60 -1.19 29.87
C LEU A 46 -10.52 -1.41 28.68
N SER A 47 -9.95 -1.24 27.51
CA SER A 47 -10.58 -1.54 26.21
C SER A 47 -9.61 -2.34 25.34
N TYR A 48 -10.07 -2.92 24.24
CA TYR A 48 -9.22 -3.75 23.38
C TYR A 48 -8.00 -3.02 22.81
N LYS A 49 -8.07 -1.71 22.60
CA LYS A 49 -6.93 -0.88 22.15
C LYS A 49 -5.74 -0.86 23.13
N ASN A 50 -5.97 -1.17 24.42
CA ASN A 50 -4.91 -1.23 25.43
C ASN A 50 -4.03 -2.48 25.29
N PHE A 51 -4.45 -3.44 24.46
CA PHE A 51 -3.74 -4.70 24.26
C PHE A 51 -3.06 -4.74 22.89
N ARG A 52 -1.84 -5.28 22.87
CA ARG A 52 -1.05 -5.48 21.64
C ARG A 52 -0.45 -6.88 21.62
N ILE A 53 -0.44 -7.49 20.44
CA ILE A 53 0.22 -8.77 20.20
C ILE A 53 1.34 -8.57 19.20
N LEU A 54 2.52 -9.07 19.55
CA LEU A 54 3.72 -9.04 18.72
C LEU A 54 4.05 -10.46 18.28
N LEU A 55 4.29 -10.63 16.97
CA LEU A 55 4.58 -11.92 16.35
C LEU A 55 5.87 -11.84 15.53
N GLY A 56 6.68 -12.89 15.56
CA GLY A 56 7.83 -13.03 14.67
C GLY A 56 7.38 -13.33 13.24
N ASP A 57 6.37 -14.20 13.08
CA ASP A 57 5.77 -14.57 11.81
C ASP A 57 4.25 -14.43 11.90
N VAL A 58 3.73 -13.31 11.36
CA VAL A 58 2.29 -13.00 11.38
C VAL A 58 1.49 -13.96 10.51
N GLU A 59 2.04 -14.42 9.39
CA GLU A 59 1.31 -15.28 8.44
C GLU A 59 1.05 -16.68 9.01
N SER A 60 1.99 -17.26 9.76
CA SER A 60 1.80 -18.56 10.39
C SER A 60 0.70 -18.55 11.47
N TYR A 61 0.50 -17.41 12.13
CA TYR A 61 -0.50 -17.25 13.19
C TYR A 61 -1.89 -16.83 12.68
N LYS A 62 -1.98 -16.27 11.48
CA LYS A 62 -3.18 -15.60 10.95
C LYS A 62 -4.45 -16.44 11.05
N LEU A 63 -4.41 -17.69 10.59
CA LEU A 63 -5.58 -18.55 10.55
C LEU A 63 -6.03 -18.95 11.96
N SER A 64 -5.07 -19.32 12.80
CA SER A 64 -5.35 -19.70 14.20
C SER A 64 -5.84 -18.51 15.01
N LEU A 65 -5.24 -17.33 14.83
CA LEU A 65 -5.65 -16.08 15.44
C LEU A 65 -7.11 -15.74 15.09
N GLN A 66 -7.45 -15.78 13.81
CA GLN A 66 -8.81 -15.49 13.35
C GLN A 66 -9.84 -16.44 13.97
N THR A 67 -9.52 -17.73 14.03
CA THR A 67 -10.40 -18.73 14.60
C THR A 67 -10.61 -18.53 16.10
N ILE A 68 -9.51 -18.35 16.84
CA ILE A 68 -9.56 -18.26 18.31
C ILE A 68 -10.16 -16.93 18.76
N PHE A 69 -9.74 -15.81 18.15
CA PHE A 69 -10.23 -14.50 18.57
C PHE A 69 -11.73 -14.31 18.23
N ASN A 70 -12.20 -14.89 17.11
CA ASN A 70 -13.64 -14.94 16.82
C ASN A 70 -14.40 -15.79 17.86
N GLN A 71 -13.85 -16.93 18.27
CA GLN A 71 -14.45 -17.79 19.31
C GLN A 71 -14.56 -17.04 20.65
N TYR A 72 -13.55 -16.27 21.03
CA TYR A 72 -13.53 -15.46 22.25
C TYR A 72 -14.21 -14.10 22.10
N GLN A 73 -14.74 -13.79 20.90
CA GLN A 73 -15.36 -12.48 20.58
C GLN A 73 -14.42 -11.30 20.87
N ILE A 74 -13.15 -11.44 20.51
CA ILE A 74 -12.14 -10.39 20.65
C ILE A 74 -11.95 -9.73 19.29
N PRO A 75 -12.32 -8.46 19.13
CA PRO A 75 -12.02 -7.72 17.91
C PRO A 75 -10.52 -7.49 17.80
N PHE A 76 -9.95 -7.83 16.66
CA PHE A 76 -8.51 -7.64 16.42
C PHE A 76 -8.26 -7.04 15.05
N TYR A 77 -7.12 -6.40 14.94
CA TYR A 77 -6.64 -5.84 13.70
C TYR A 77 -5.22 -6.34 13.42
N LEU A 78 -5.04 -6.96 12.26
CA LEU A 78 -3.73 -7.34 11.78
C LEU A 78 -3.06 -6.12 11.13
N GLY A 79 -2.10 -5.53 11.83
CA GLY A 79 -1.25 -4.47 11.30
C GLY A 79 -0.36 -5.01 10.19
N LYS A 80 -0.95 -5.17 9.00
CA LYS A 80 -0.23 -5.61 7.82
C LYS A 80 0.35 -4.43 7.08
N SER A 81 1.56 -4.63 6.59
CA SER A 81 2.08 -3.85 5.49
C SER A 81 1.64 -4.55 4.20
N GLU A 82 0.78 -3.92 3.41
CA GLU A 82 0.36 -4.42 2.11
C GLU A 82 1.17 -3.76 1.01
N SER A 83 1.57 -4.55 0.01
CA SER A 83 2.28 -4.01 -1.16
C SER A 83 1.37 -3.13 -1.99
N MET A 84 1.86 -1.99 -2.41
CA MET A 84 1.16 -1.12 -3.37
C MET A 84 1.14 -1.68 -4.79
N ALA A 85 1.89 -2.75 -5.10
CA ALA A 85 1.99 -3.30 -6.46
C ALA A 85 0.63 -3.61 -7.10
N HIS A 86 -0.33 -4.11 -6.30
CA HIS A 86 -1.68 -4.45 -6.79
C HIS A 86 -2.75 -3.44 -6.37
N HIS A 87 -2.33 -2.31 -5.77
CA HIS A 87 -3.29 -1.28 -5.35
C HIS A 87 -3.88 -0.55 -6.57
N PRO A 88 -5.19 -0.19 -6.56
CA PRO A 88 -5.83 0.54 -7.66
C PRO A 88 -5.09 1.80 -8.10
N LEU A 89 -4.42 2.52 -7.17
CA LEU A 89 -3.61 3.69 -7.49
C LEU A 89 -2.39 3.36 -8.35
N THR A 90 -1.75 2.21 -8.13
CA THR A 90 -0.64 1.73 -8.97
C THR A 90 -1.13 1.32 -10.34
N GLN A 91 -2.28 0.64 -10.42
CA GLN A 91 -2.93 0.28 -11.68
C GLN A 91 -3.38 1.52 -12.47
N PHE A 92 -3.83 2.57 -11.76
CA PHE A 92 -4.17 3.87 -12.35
C PHE A 92 -2.95 4.49 -13.06
N VAL A 93 -1.79 4.55 -12.39
CA VAL A 93 -0.56 5.07 -12.99
C VAL A 93 -0.10 4.22 -14.16
N GLU A 94 -0.14 2.90 -14.02
CA GLU A 94 0.19 1.96 -15.11
C GLU A 94 -0.70 2.16 -16.33
N SER A 95 -2.02 2.26 -16.13
CA SER A 95 -2.98 2.44 -17.23
C SER A 95 -2.73 3.73 -17.99
N ILE A 96 -2.38 4.83 -17.32
CA ILE A 96 -2.01 6.10 -17.96
C ILE A 96 -0.73 5.93 -18.80
N GLY A 97 0.28 5.23 -18.26
CA GLY A 97 1.51 4.92 -19.00
C GLY A 97 1.23 4.07 -20.27
N ARG A 98 0.35 3.08 -20.15
CA ARG A 98 -0.08 2.23 -21.26
C ARG A 98 -0.87 3.00 -22.32
N LEU A 99 -1.79 3.89 -21.91
CA LEU A 99 -2.53 4.76 -22.83
C LEU A 99 -1.58 5.57 -23.71
N LYS A 100 -0.53 6.13 -23.15
CA LYS A 100 0.48 6.86 -23.93
C LYS A 100 1.27 5.93 -24.84
N ARG A 101 1.80 4.84 -24.30
CA ARG A 101 2.67 3.90 -25.03
C ARG A 101 1.96 3.23 -26.20
N TYR A 102 0.69 2.87 -26.05
CA TYR A 102 -0.09 2.12 -27.02
C TYR A 102 -1.13 2.97 -27.75
N ASN A 103 -0.94 4.30 -27.75
CA ASN A 103 -1.79 5.24 -28.48
C ASN A 103 -3.29 5.08 -28.15
N PHE A 104 -3.64 5.08 -26.86
CA PHE A 104 -5.05 5.00 -26.42
C PHE A 104 -5.77 3.75 -26.90
N ARG A 105 -5.24 2.56 -26.61
CA ARG A 105 -6.01 1.34 -26.79
C ARG A 105 -7.26 1.36 -25.94
N GLN A 106 -8.36 0.89 -26.51
CA GLN A 106 -9.63 0.78 -25.81
C GLN A 106 -9.51 0.05 -24.46
N GLU A 107 -8.81 -1.08 -24.44
CA GLU A 107 -8.61 -1.88 -23.22
C GLU A 107 -7.91 -1.08 -22.11
N ASP A 108 -6.86 -0.32 -22.44
CA ASP A 108 -6.11 0.47 -21.48
C ASP A 108 -6.95 1.63 -20.93
N LEU A 109 -7.82 2.22 -21.77
CA LEU A 109 -8.76 3.26 -21.35
C LEU A 109 -9.82 2.70 -20.39
N ILE A 110 -10.40 1.56 -20.71
CA ILE A 110 -11.39 0.92 -19.84
C ILE A 110 -10.75 0.46 -18.53
N ASN A 111 -9.53 -0.06 -18.56
CA ASN A 111 -8.80 -0.41 -17.34
C ASN A 111 -8.57 0.81 -16.45
N LEU A 112 -8.22 1.97 -17.01
CA LEU A 112 -8.12 3.22 -16.27
C LEU A 112 -9.45 3.60 -15.61
N LEU A 113 -10.56 3.57 -16.34
CA LEU A 113 -11.88 3.91 -15.81
C LEU A 113 -12.32 2.94 -14.70
N ARG A 114 -12.03 1.65 -14.86
CA ARG A 114 -12.37 0.60 -13.87
C ARG A 114 -11.54 0.65 -12.58
N THR A 115 -10.47 1.44 -12.53
CA THR A 115 -9.78 1.71 -11.27
C THR A 115 -10.67 2.43 -10.25
N GLY A 116 -11.75 3.08 -10.71
CA GLY A 116 -12.63 3.91 -9.89
C GLY A 116 -11.97 5.19 -9.37
N LEU A 117 -10.75 5.48 -9.85
CA LEU A 117 -9.96 6.64 -9.41
C LEU A 117 -9.94 7.77 -10.43
N TYR A 118 -10.44 7.52 -11.62
CA TYR A 118 -10.45 8.51 -12.70
C TYR A 118 -11.87 8.96 -13.00
N THR A 119 -12.15 10.22 -12.83
CA THR A 119 -13.45 10.86 -12.99
C THR A 119 -14.55 10.27 -12.07
N ASP A 120 -15.56 11.06 -11.78
CA ASP A 120 -16.70 10.62 -10.99
C ASP A 120 -17.77 10.02 -11.94
N LEU A 121 -17.47 8.84 -12.49
CA LEU A 121 -18.35 8.11 -13.38
C LEU A 121 -18.98 6.94 -12.64
N SER A 122 -20.29 6.77 -12.85
CA SER A 122 -21.00 5.58 -12.38
C SER A 122 -20.58 4.34 -13.18
N GLN A 123 -20.75 3.16 -12.58
CA GLN A 123 -20.47 1.90 -13.26
C GLN A 123 -21.30 1.75 -14.55
N GLU A 124 -22.56 2.22 -14.54
CA GLU A 124 -23.45 2.20 -15.72
C GLU A 124 -22.92 3.06 -16.87
N GLU A 125 -22.33 4.23 -16.55
CA GLU A 125 -21.72 5.11 -17.55
C GLU A 125 -20.48 4.45 -18.16
N ILE A 126 -19.64 3.82 -17.34
CA ILE A 126 -18.45 3.10 -17.81
C ILE A 126 -18.87 1.92 -18.71
N ASP A 127 -19.84 1.13 -18.29
CA ASP A 127 -20.33 -0.04 -19.04
C ASP A 127 -20.98 0.38 -20.38
N SER A 128 -21.77 1.45 -20.39
CA SER A 128 -22.36 2.01 -21.60
C SER A 128 -21.30 2.51 -22.57
N PHE A 129 -20.29 3.22 -22.07
CA PHE A 129 -19.16 3.72 -22.85
C PHE A 129 -18.34 2.57 -23.43
N GLU A 130 -17.99 1.55 -22.62
CA GLU A 130 -17.27 0.36 -23.06
C GLU A 130 -18.06 -0.40 -24.14
N GLN A 131 -19.38 -0.60 -23.94
CA GLN A 131 -20.23 -1.28 -24.91
C GLN A 131 -20.23 -0.57 -26.26
N TYR A 132 -20.29 0.75 -26.26
CA TYR A 132 -20.22 1.56 -27.48
C TYR A 132 -18.87 1.42 -28.18
N LEU A 133 -17.76 1.54 -27.42
CA LEU A 133 -16.42 1.41 -27.98
C LEU A 133 -16.19 0.04 -28.60
N ARG A 134 -16.58 -1.03 -27.90
CA ARG A 134 -16.45 -2.41 -28.40
C ARG A 134 -17.29 -2.66 -29.65
N TYR A 135 -18.50 -2.14 -29.66
CA TYR A 135 -19.42 -2.33 -30.80
C TYR A 135 -18.87 -1.72 -32.07
N LEU A 136 -18.26 -0.54 -31.98
CA LEU A 136 -17.73 0.17 -33.16
C LEU A 136 -16.24 -0.07 -33.41
N GLY A 137 -15.54 -0.80 -32.52
CA GLY A 137 -14.11 -1.02 -32.63
C GLY A 137 -13.31 0.28 -32.57
N ILE A 138 -13.72 1.22 -31.69
CA ILE A 138 -13.06 2.51 -31.56
C ILE A 138 -11.77 2.35 -30.79
N ASP A 139 -10.64 2.64 -31.42
CA ASP A 139 -9.31 2.50 -30.87
C ASP A 139 -8.41 3.66 -31.36
N GLY A 140 -7.48 4.11 -30.51
CA GLY A 140 -6.53 5.17 -30.84
C GLY A 140 -7.04 6.60 -30.58
N LEU A 141 -6.12 7.48 -30.17
CA LEU A 141 -6.43 8.86 -29.77
C LEU A 141 -7.15 9.66 -30.85
N SER A 142 -6.78 9.46 -32.12
CA SER A 142 -7.42 10.19 -33.24
C SER A 142 -8.91 9.89 -33.33
N ASN A 143 -9.33 8.66 -33.06
CA ASN A 143 -10.74 8.26 -33.12
C ASN A 143 -11.48 8.76 -31.86
N PHE A 144 -10.85 8.79 -30.70
CA PHE A 144 -11.43 9.35 -29.49
C PHE A 144 -11.61 10.88 -29.54
N LYS A 145 -10.85 11.58 -30.38
CA LYS A 145 -11.03 13.03 -30.58
C LYS A 145 -12.23 13.37 -31.46
N GLN A 146 -12.65 12.43 -32.29
CA GLN A 146 -13.79 12.65 -33.19
C GLN A 146 -15.11 12.47 -32.43
N GLU A 147 -16.11 13.22 -32.87
CA GLU A 147 -17.47 13.07 -32.36
C GLU A 147 -18.06 11.71 -32.73
N PHE A 148 -18.72 11.10 -31.79
CA PHE A 148 -19.43 9.84 -31.99
C PHE A 148 -20.75 10.10 -32.74
N THR A 149 -20.88 9.56 -33.95
CA THR A 149 -22.02 9.86 -34.84
C THR A 149 -22.90 8.65 -35.13
N LYS A 150 -22.47 7.43 -34.80
CA LYS A 150 -23.19 6.20 -35.13
C LYS A 150 -24.06 5.72 -33.95
N SER A 151 -25.36 5.97 -34.02
CA SER A 151 -26.31 5.60 -32.94
C SER A 151 -26.78 4.14 -32.98
N HIS A 152 -26.48 3.40 -34.06
CA HIS A 152 -26.97 2.03 -34.28
C HIS A 152 -28.47 1.88 -34.01
N HIS A 153 -29.27 2.47 -34.87
CA HIS A 153 -30.75 2.45 -34.80
C HIS A 153 -31.33 2.97 -33.47
N GLY A 154 -30.67 3.95 -32.86
CA GLY A 154 -31.13 4.54 -31.60
C GLY A 154 -30.79 3.72 -30.34
N LYS A 155 -29.97 2.69 -30.47
CA LYS A 155 -29.54 1.87 -29.32
C LYS A 155 -28.65 2.64 -28.31
N PHE A 156 -27.87 3.60 -28.84
CA PHE A 156 -26.91 4.37 -28.04
C PHE A 156 -27.32 5.85 -28.00
N ASP A 157 -27.26 6.42 -26.79
CA ASP A 157 -27.43 7.85 -26.56
C ASP A 157 -26.11 8.58 -26.88
N LEU A 158 -26.07 9.17 -28.12
CA LEU A 158 -24.87 9.83 -28.60
C LEU A 158 -24.53 11.11 -27.86
N GLU A 159 -25.54 11.85 -27.38
CA GLU A 159 -25.31 13.08 -26.64
C GLU A 159 -24.57 12.77 -25.33
N LYS A 160 -25.09 11.84 -24.56
CA LYS A 160 -24.47 11.37 -23.31
C LYS A 160 -23.08 10.77 -23.57
N LEU A 161 -22.91 9.95 -24.61
CA LEU A 161 -21.61 9.34 -24.93
C LEU A 161 -20.55 10.37 -25.36
N ASN A 162 -20.95 11.42 -26.09
CA ASN A 162 -20.03 12.49 -26.46
C ASN A 162 -19.66 13.37 -25.27
N GLU A 163 -20.57 13.60 -24.35
CA GLU A 163 -20.27 14.26 -23.07
C GLU A 163 -19.25 13.45 -22.27
N LEU A 164 -19.48 12.14 -22.10
CA LEU A 164 -18.54 11.24 -21.43
C LEU A 164 -17.18 11.23 -22.12
N ARG A 165 -17.16 11.14 -23.45
CA ARG A 165 -15.94 11.19 -24.25
C ARG A 165 -15.10 12.43 -23.95
N LEU A 166 -15.70 13.61 -23.97
CA LEU A 166 -15.00 14.86 -23.68
C LEU A 166 -14.48 14.89 -22.24
N ARG A 167 -15.31 14.47 -21.28
CA ARG A 167 -14.96 14.42 -19.86
C ARG A 167 -13.80 13.47 -19.58
N ILE A 168 -13.71 12.36 -20.33
CA ILE A 168 -12.65 11.36 -20.18
C ILE A 168 -11.38 11.77 -20.94
N ILE A 169 -11.50 12.16 -22.20
CA ILE A 169 -10.34 12.28 -23.10
C ILE A 169 -9.61 13.62 -22.95
N THR A 170 -10.31 14.72 -22.68
CA THR A 170 -9.68 16.06 -22.64
C THR A 170 -8.58 16.16 -21.55
N PRO A 171 -8.78 15.73 -20.30
CA PRO A 171 -7.72 15.78 -19.31
C PRO A 171 -6.52 14.88 -19.65
N LEU A 172 -6.78 13.69 -20.20
CA LEU A 172 -5.74 12.76 -20.65
C LEU A 172 -4.91 13.32 -21.79
N GLU A 173 -5.54 13.96 -22.78
CA GLU A 173 -4.84 14.60 -23.88
C GLU A 173 -3.91 15.71 -23.40
N ASN A 174 -4.38 16.55 -22.49
CA ASN A 174 -3.61 17.63 -21.88
C ASN A 174 -2.35 17.12 -21.15
N LEU A 175 -2.48 15.98 -20.45
CA LEU A 175 -1.36 15.34 -19.77
C LEU A 175 -0.40 14.69 -20.78
N LEU A 176 -0.94 13.83 -21.67
CA LEU A 176 -0.14 12.90 -22.47
C LEU A 176 0.51 13.55 -23.71
N GLY A 177 0.02 14.72 -24.13
CA GLY A 177 0.60 15.52 -25.23
C GLY A 177 1.95 16.17 -24.92
N SER A 178 2.55 15.87 -23.77
CA SER A 178 3.76 16.53 -23.28
C SER A 178 5.00 16.06 -24.02
N ARG A 179 5.86 17.02 -24.43
CA ARG A 179 7.22 16.79 -24.93
C ARG A 179 8.21 16.69 -23.76
N LYS A 180 9.48 16.40 -24.06
CA LYS A 180 10.57 16.47 -23.09
C LYS A 180 10.61 17.86 -22.42
N GLN A 181 10.59 17.89 -21.09
CA GLN A 181 10.55 19.12 -20.31
C GLN A 181 11.21 18.92 -18.95
N LYS A 182 11.40 20.01 -18.20
CA LYS A 182 11.95 19.93 -16.85
C LYS A 182 11.05 19.09 -15.92
N ALA A 183 11.65 18.38 -14.99
CA ALA A 183 10.96 17.51 -14.04
C ALA A 183 9.88 18.26 -13.25
N GLU A 184 10.14 19.50 -12.83
CA GLU A 184 9.21 20.35 -12.10
C GLU A 184 7.93 20.63 -12.92
N ASN A 185 8.08 20.81 -14.25
CA ASN A 185 6.94 21.05 -15.15
C ASN A 185 6.09 19.78 -15.32
N ILE A 186 6.73 18.60 -15.35
CA ILE A 186 6.00 17.31 -15.38
C ILE A 186 5.21 17.13 -14.10
N LEU A 187 5.83 17.36 -12.94
CA LEU A 187 5.17 17.27 -11.64
C LEU A 187 4.00 18.26 -11.53
N ALA A 188 4.18 19.51 -12.00
CA ALA A 188 3.11 20.50 -11.98
C ALA A 188 1.90 20.05 -12.84
N LYS A 189 2.17 19.52 -14.05
CA LYS A 189 1.11 18.99 -14.94
C LYS A 189 0.44 17.76 -14.33
N TRP A 190 1.22 16.86 -13.74
CA TRP A 190 0.72 15.68 -13.06
C TRP A 190 -0.19 16.05 -11.89
N ASN A 191 0.25 16.98 -11.04
CA ASN A 191 -0.55 17.46 -9.92
C ASN A 191 -1.86 18.13 -10.36
N ASN A 192 -1.84 18.90 -11.46
CA ASN A 192 -3.07 19.47 -12.02
C ASN A 192 -4.01 18.39 -12.56
N PHE A 193 -3.47 17.39 -13.26
CA PHE A 193 -4.24 16.25 -13.73
C PHE A 193 -4.87 15.46 -12.57
N LEU A 194 -4.14 15.21 -11.48
CA LEU A 194 -4.70 14.54 -10.30
C LEU A 194 -5.86 15.32 -9.64
N LYS A 195 -5.80 16.66 -9.68
CA LYS A 195 -6.91 17.50 -9.20
C LYS A 195 -8.14 17.39 -10.11
N GLU A 196 -7.94 17.39 -11.43
CA GLU A 196 -9.01 17.23 -12.43
C GLU A 196 -9.60 15.81 -12.41
N ALA A 197 -8.80 14.81 -12.07
CA ALA A 197 -9.22 13.41 -11.98
C ALA A 197 -10.09 13.08 -10.75
N HIS A 198 -10.33 14.06 -9.86
CA HIS A 198 -11.14 13.89 -8.64
C HIS A 198 -10.72 12.70 -7.75
N LEU A 199 -9.40 12.44 -7.65
CA LEU A 199 -8.88 11.38 -6.79
C LEU A 199 -9.37 11.58 -5.34
N THR A 200 -10.24 10.70 -4.91
CA THR A 200 -10.92 10.79 -3.62
C THR A 200 -9.96 10.58 -2.45
N LYS A 201 -10.16 11.37 -1.39
CA LYS A 201 -9.38 11.38 -0.15
C LYS A 201 -9.45 10.08 0.69
N GLN A 202 -10.10 9.04 0.20
CA GLN A 202 -10.29 7.76 0.92
C GLN A 202 -9.02 6.92 1.13
N LEU A 203 -7.87 7.40 0.64
CA LEU A 203 -6.63 6.64 0.55
C LEU A 203 -5.50 7.25 1.40
N GLN A 204 -5.76 7.74 2.62
CA GLN A 204 -4.78 8.54 3.38
C GLN A 204 -3.39 7.91 3.50
N GLU A 205 -3.27 6.65 3.86
CA GLU A 205 -1.95 6.00 4.02
C GLU A 205 -1.29 5.68 2.68
N VAL A 206 -2.08 5.22 1.72
CA VAL A 206 -1.62 5.00 0.34
C VAL A 206 -1.19 6.30 -0.31
N TRP A 207 -1.93 7.39 -0.04
CA TRP A 207 -1.59 8.72 -0.54
C TRP A 207 -0.27 9.25 0.03
N LYS A 208 0.03 8.98 1.30
CA LYS A 208 1.33 9.31 1.88
C LYS A 208 2.48 8.59 1.17
N ALA A 209 2.34 7.28 0.95
CA ALA A 209 3.34 6.50 0.22
C ALA A 209 3.52 7.01 -1.22
N PHE A 210 2.43 7.33 -1.91
CA PHE A 210 2.44 7.94 -3.24
C PHE A 210 3.15 9.30 -3.25
N CYS A 211 2.81 10.21 -2.34
CA CYS A 211 3.47 11.51 -2.22
C CYS A 211 4.96 11.36 -1.95
N HIS A 212 5.35 10.41 -1.10
CA HIS A 212 6.76 10.14 -0.82
C HIS A 212 7.54 9.74 -2.07
N VAL A 213 6.99 8.87 -2.93
CA VAL A 213 7.61 8.50 -4.21
C VAL A 213 7.74 9.73 -5.12
N MET A 214 6.73 10.61 -5.16
CA MET A 214 6.78 11.84 -5.95
C MET A 214 7.85 12.83 -5.42
N GLU A 215 7.98 12.96 -4.10
CA GLU A 215 9.00 13.80 -3.46
C GLU A 215 10.42 13.28 -3.76
N GLN A 216 10.62 11.95 -3.69
CA GLN A 216 11.87 11.32 -4.09
C GLN A 216 12.21 11.64 -5.56
N PHE A 217 11.23 11.50 -6.46
CA PHE A 217 11.43 11.87 -7.87
C PHE A 217 11.79 13.35 -8.01
N ALA A 218 11.10 14.25 -7.32
CA ALA A 218 11.37 15.69 -7.36
C ALA A 218 12.81 16.01 -6.94
N THR A 219 13.30 15.36 -5.87
CA THR A 219 14.65 15.57 -5.34
C THR A 219 15.73 15.02 -6.27
N VAL A 220 15.54 13.80 -6.79
CA VAL A 220 16.54 13.12 -7.63
C VAL A 220 16.69 13.78 -9.00
N PHE A 221 15.58 14.25 -9.58
CA PHE A 221 15.54 14.82 -10.93
C PHE A 221 15.44 16.34 -10.97
N GLU A 222 15.74 17.04 -9.87
CA GLU A 222 15.74 18.50 -9.80
C GLU A 222 16.57 19.10 -10.94
N GLY A 223 15.99 20.04 -11.70
CA GLY A 223 16.63 20.69 -12.84
C GLY A 223 16.82 19.82 -14.09
N SER A 224 16.56 18.52 -14.02
CA SER A 224 16.77 17.57 -15.12
C SER A 224 15.67 17.62 -16.17
N GLN A 225 16.03 17.28 -17.40
CA GLN A 225 15.10 17.13 -18.53
C GLN A 225 14.58 15.68 -18.57
N VAL A 226 13.27 15.49 -18.38
CA VAL A 226 12.63 14.17 -18.32
C VAL A 226 11.51 14.10 -19.35
N ILE A 227 11.20 12.91 -19.86
CA ILE A 227 9.99 12.65 -20.64
C ILE A 227 8.92 12.04 -19.73
N LEU A 228 7.65 12.24 -20.09
CA LEU A 228 6.53 11.76 -19.28
C LEU A 228 6.52 10.23 -19.15
N ASP A 229 6.98 9.49 -20.17
CA ASP A 229 7.06 8.01 -20.11
C ASP A 229 8.00 7.53 -19.01
N ASP A 230 9.19 8.15 -18.90
CA ASP A 230 10.17 7.82 -17.87
C ASP A 230 9.61 8.17 -16.47
N PHE A 231 8.96 9.33 -16.35
CA PHE A 231 8.30 9.72 -15.10
C PHE A 231 7.25 8.69 -14.66
N LEU A 232 6.34 8.31 -15.57
CA LEU A 232 5.28 7.33 -15.26
C LEU A 232 5.85 5.93 -14.94
N ALA A 233 6.91 5.51 -15.64
CA ALA A 233 7.59 4.25 -15.38
C ALA A 233 8.28 4.24 -14.02
N LEU A 234 8.97 5.31 -13.66
CA LEU A 234 9.63 5.47 -12.35
C LEU A 234 8.60 5.56 -11.23
N LEU A 235 7.52 6.31 -11.42
CA LEU A 235 6.44 6.43 -10.46
C LEU A 235 5.79 5.06 -10.21
N HIS A 236 5.45 4.33 -11.27
CA HIS A 236 4.91 2.97 -11.17
C HIS A 236 5.87 2.02 -10.43
N SER A 237 7.17 2.04 -10.77
CA SER A 237 8.17 1.20 -10.12
C SER A 237 8.34 1.55 -8.65
N GLY A 238 8.44 2.83 -8.32
CA GLY A 238 8.54 3.30 -6.94
C GLY A 238 7.32 2.92 -6.09
N MET A 239 6.12 3.04 -6.66
CA MET A 239 4.89 2.61 -6.00
C MET A 239 4.85 1.08 -5.82
N SER A 240 5.23 0.32 -6.83
CA SER A 240 5.22 -1.16 -6.76
C SER A 240 6.16 -1.72 -5.70
N LEU A 241 7.23 -1.00 -5.39
CA LEU A 241 8.18 -1.35 -4.32
C LEU A 241 7.74 -0.79 -2.95
N SER A 242 6.78 0.12 -2.92
CA SER A 242 6.28 0.71 -1.69
C SER A 242 5.24 -0.16 -1.01
N ASN A 243 5.16 -0.01 0.30
CA ASN A 243 4.14 -0.66 1.11
C ASN A 243 3.31 0.40 1.84
N TYR A 244 2.06 0.07 2.13
CA TYR A 244 1.19 0.91 2.95
C TYR A 244 0.57 0.10 4.08
N ARG A 245 0.20 0.79 5.17
CA ARG A 245 -0.49 0.16 6.29
C ARG A 245 -1.99 0.34 6.10
N THR A 246 -2.74 -0.72 6.29
CA THR A 246 -4.20 -0.63 6.38
C THR A 246 -4.58 -0.02 7.74
N ILE A 247 -5.70 0.71 7.79
CA ILE A 247 -6.24 1.28 9.03
C ILE A 247 -7.39 0.38 9.49
N PRO A 248 -7.48 0.05 10.80
CA PRO A 248 -8.59 -0.78 11.28
C PRO A 248 -9.93 -0.07 11.07
N ALA A 249 -10.94 -0.85 10.69
CA ALA A 249 -12.31 -0.36 10.49
C ALA A 249 -12.98 0.08 11.81
N THR A 250 -12.51 -0.42 12.94
CA THR A 250 -13.01 -0.12 14.29
C THR A 250 -11.89 0.44 15.16
N VAL A 251 -12.23 1.41 16.01
CA VAL A 251 -11.26 2.10 16.87
C VAL A 251 -10.83 1.24 18.06
N ASP A 252 -11.70 0.36 18.57
CA ASP A 252 -11.43 -0.51 19.73
C ASP A 252 -11.14 -1.94 19.30
N THR A 253 -9.88 -2.22 19.01
CA THR A 253 -9.38 -3.54 18.58
C THR A 253 -8.02 -3.84 19.19
N VAL A 254 -7.75 -5.13 19.42
CA VAL A 254 -6.39 -5.61 19.75
C VAL A 254 -5.52 -5.46 18.51
N LEU A 255 -4.42 -4.74 18.64
CA LEU A 255 -3.46 -4.61 17.54
C LEU A 255 -2.50 -5.81 17.52
N VAL A 256 -2.50 -6.53 16.41
CA VAL A 256 -1.58 -7.64 16.13
C VAL A 256 -0.63 -7.24 15.04
N GLN A 257 0.67 -7.29 15.29
CA GLN A 257 1.68 -6.86 14.32
C GLN A 257 2.98 -7.65 14.45
N SER A 258 3.84 -7.59 13.41
CA SER A 258 5.22 -8.06 13.53
C SER A 258 6.01 -7.17 14.50
N TYR A 259 6.93 -7.76 15.26
CA TYR A 259 7.83 -7.00 16.13
C TYR A 259 8.74 -6.03 15.34
N ASP A 260 9.01 -6.29 14.06
CA ASP A 260 9.76 -5.36 13.17
C ASP A 260 9.02 -4.04 12.92
N LEU A 261 7.71 -4.00 13.20
CA LEU A 261 6.85 -2.84 12.97
C LEU A 261 6.50 -2.09 14.25
N ILE A 262 7.23 -2.31 15.33
CA ILE A 262 6.97 -1.66 16.62
C ILE A 262 7.06 -0.14 16.43
N SER A 263 5.92 0.52 16.60
CA SER A 263 5.85 1.97 16.76
C SER A 263 5.93 2.31 18.24
N PRO A 264 6.52 3.44 18.64
CA PRO A 264 6.62 3.85 20.04
C PRO A 264 5.28 4.24 20.68
N LEU A 265 4.18 3.62 20.22
CA LEU A 265 2.87 3.80 20.82
C LEU A 265 2.79 3.00 22.12
N THR A 266 2.43 3.67 23.18
CA THR A 266 2.19 3.08 24.50
C THR A 266 0.96 2.17 24.44
N SER A 267 1.16 0.88 24.74
CA SER A 267 0.07 -0.07 25.04
C SER A 267 0.28 -0.55 26.46
N ASP A 268 -0.82 -0.69 27.22
CA ASP A 268 -0.71 -1.06 28.63
C ASP A 268 -0.30 -2.53 28.78
N TYR A 269 -0.72 -3.38 27.83
CA TYR A 269 -0.40 -4.82 27.84
C TYR A 269 0.13 -5.26 26.47
N ILE A 270 1.31 -5.87 26.49
CA ILE A 270 1.98 -6.39 25.31
C ILE A 270 2.17 -7.90 25.46
N TYR A 271 1.72 -8.68 24.48
CA TYR A 271 1.93 -10.11 24.38
C TYR A 271 2.86 -10.43 23.22
N ALA A 272 4.04 -10.96 23.51
CA ALA A 272 4.96 -11.43 22.48
C ALA A 272 4.81 -12.96 22.33
N LEU A 273 4.47 -13.43 21.14
CA LEU A 273 4.20 -14.84 20.86
C LEU A 273 5.21 -15.41 19.86
N GLY A 274 5.38 -16.74 19.94
CA GLY A 274 6.27 -17.45 19.05
C GLY A 274 7.73 -17.12 19.35
N LEU A 275 8.11 -16.95 20.61
CA LEU A 275 9.48 -16.68 21.06
C LEU A 275 10.36 -17.93 20.93
N SER A 276 10.47 -18.49 19.72
CA SER A 276 11.31 -19.64 19.41
C SER A 276 12.58 -19.22 18.68
N GLN A 277 13.59 -20.08 18.68
CA GLN A 277 14.95 -19.82 18.19
C GLN A 277 15.05 -19.20 16.79
N ASN A 278 14.04 -19.37 15.91
CA ASN A 278 14.06 -18.83 14.56
C ASN A 278 13.12 -17.62 14.35
N ASN A 279 12.35 -17.27 15.36
CA ASN A 279 11.35 -16.21 15.26
C ASN A 279 11.73 -14.94 16.02
N LEU A 280 12.34 -15.10 17.20
CA LEU A 280 12.80 -13.97 18.00
C LEU A 280 13.98 -14.39 18.92
N PRO A 281 15.20 -13.85 18.71
CA PRO A 281 15.58 -12.98 17.61
C PRO A 281 15.61 -13.72 16.26
N LYS A 282 15.23 -13.03 15.19
CA LYS A 282 15.32 -13.57 13.83
C LYS A 282 16.79 -13.52 13.41
N ILE A 283 17.43 -14.69 13.37
CA ILE A 283 18.81 -14.79 12.92
C ILE A 283 18.78 -14.63 11.39
N THR A 284 19.11 -13.45 10.90
CA THR A 284 19.37 -13.23 9.48
C THR A 284 20.69 -13.90 9.13
N GLN A 285 20.64 -14.97 8.33
CA GLN A 285 21.87 -15.50 7.74
C GLN A 285 22.45 -14.40 6.85
N ASN A 286 23.71 -14.08 7.08
CA ASN A 286 24.43 -13.12 6.30
C ASN A 286 24.69 -13.71 4.91
N ASN A 287 23.83 -13.38 3.93
CA ASN A 287 23.94 -13.83 2.53
C ASN A 287 24.93 -12.97 1.73
N SER A 288 25.80 -12.21 2.39
CA SER A 288 26.83 -11.44 1.71
C SER A 288 27.95 -12.36 1.22
N LEU A 289 28.63 -11.96 0.12
CA LEU A 289 29.75 -12.67 -0.46
C LEU A 289 30.93 -12.88 0.50
N LEU A 290 30.99 -12.10 1.58
CA LEU A 290 32.00 -12.18 2.62
C LEU A 290 31.30 -12.20 3.98
N SER A 291 31.67 -13.15 4.85
CA SER A 291 31.27 -13.17 6.24
C SER A 291 31.84 -11.97 6.99
N ASP A 292 31.28 -11.64 8.15
CA ASP A 292 31.78 -10.52 8.95
C ASP A 292 33.20 -10.78 9.46
N GLU A 293 33.56 -12.04 9.76
CA GLU A 293 34.92 -12.45 10.10
C GLU A 293 35.92 -12.25 8.95
N GLU A 294 35.50 -12.55 7.71
CA GLU A 294 36.32 -12.32 6.50
C GLU A 294 36.48 -10.82 6.22
N ARG A 295 35.47 -10.01 6.49
CA ARG A 295 35.56 -8.54 6.37
C ARG A 295 36.52 -7.93 7.41
N GLU A 296 36.45 -8.40 8.65
CA GLU A 296 37.39 -7.97 9.70
C GLU A 296 38.82 -8.35 9.34
N THR A 297 39.04 -9.56 8.85
CA THR A 297 40.37 -10.03 8.41
C THR A 297 40.88 -9.17 7.24
N LEU A 298 40.04 -8.88 6.25
CA LEU A 298 40.39 -8.00 5.14
C LEU A 298 40.69 -6.56 5.58
N ASN A 299 39.94 -6.01 6.52
CA ASN A 299 40.17 -4.68 7.05
C ASN A 299 41.50 -4.60 7.84
N GLN A 300 41.88 -5.66 8.54
CA GLN A 300 43.19 -5.74 9.23
C GLN A 300 44.38 -5.78 8.25
N VAL A 301 44.22 -6.52 7.12
CA VAL A 301 45.27 -6.66 6.09
C VAL A 301 45.38 -5.39 5.22
N THR A 302 44.31 -4.58 5.07
CA THR A 302 44.32 -3.34 4.29
C THR A 302 44.78 -2.12 5.09
N GLN A 303 44.98 -2.24 6.40
CA GLN A 303 45.53 -1.19 7.25
C GLN A 303 47.05 -1.31 7.50
N GLU A 304 47.72 -2.36 7.00
CA GLU A 304 49.17 -2.49 6.88
C GLU A 304 49.62 -2.08 5.45
#